data_02cf8c437b15061517edd891d1beea38
#
_entry.id   02cf8c437b15061517edd891d1beea38
#
_cell.length_a   1.000
_cell.length_b   1.000
_cell.length_c   1.000
_cell.angle_alpha   90.00
_cell.angle_beta   90.00
_cell.angle_gamma   90.00
#
_symmetry.space_group_name_H-M   'P 1'
#
loop_
_entity.id
_entity.type
_entity.pdbx_description
1 polymer ?
#
loop_
_entity_poly.entity_id
_entity_poly.type
_entity_poly.pdbx_seq_one_letter_code
_entity_poly.pdbx_strand_id
1 'polypeptide(L)'
;MNPLRSAFLLLLALAPSLPALAASSAEQRARGAQVFADNGCEHCHTIRKNGGDKGPDLSGVGRRLNEAQIKTQILQGGKTMPPFAEVLQKSETDDLVAYLRSCRDKQKK
;
A
#
# COMPACT_ATOMS: atom_id res chain seq x y z
N MET A 1 5.56 -56.43 39.92
CA MET A 1 6.14 -55.71 38.79
C MET A 1 5.08 -54.79 38.19
N ASN A 2 5.19 -53.52 38.48
CA ASN A 2 4.21 -52.52 37.97
C ASN A 2 4.76 -51.85 36.74
N PRO A 3 4.06 -51.90 35.61
CA PRO A 3 4.43 -51.04 34.51
C PRO A 3 3.91 -49.65 34.77
N LEU A 4 4.84 -48.72 34.93
CA LEU A 4 4.58 -47.29 34.97
C LEU A 4 3.94 -46.84 33.64
N ARG A 5 2.66 -46.49 33.70
CA ARG A 5 1.96 -45.84 32.61
C ARG A 5 2.40 -44.36 32.60
N SER A 6 3.36 -44.04 31.78
CA SER A 6 3.68 -42.66 31.44
C SER A 6 2.54 -42.09 30.60
N ALA A 7 1.68 -41.30 31.21
CA ALA A 7 0.75 -40.48 30.50
C ALA A 7 1.51 -39.31 29.90
N PHE A 8 1.84 -39.38 28.62
CA PHE A 8 2.32 -38.22 27.85
C PHE A 8 1.12 -37.30 27.60
N LEU A 9 1.00 -36.26 28.42
CA LEU A 9 0.10 -35.15 28.13
C LEU A 9 0.69 -34.37 26.99
N LEU A 10 0.18 -34.61 25.76
CA LEU A 10 0.42 -33.70 24.64
C LEU A 10 -0.33 -32.38 24.93
N LEU A 11 0.39 -31.37 25.44
CA LEU A 11 -0.10 -30.00 25.41
C LEU A 11 -0.06 -29.54 23.96
N LEU A 12 -1.21 -29.57 23.31
CA LEU A 12 -1.42 -28.90 22.04
C LEU A 12 -1.42 -27.39 22.31
N ALA A 13 -0.27 -26.75 22.13
CA ALA A 13 -0.18 -25.30 22.17
C ALA A 13 -0.92 -24.75 20.93
N LEU A 14 -2.15 -24.27 21.14
CA LEU A 14 -2.85 -23.45 20.15
C LEU A 14 -2.12 -22.12 20.07
N ALA A 15 -1.20 -22.00 19.10
CA ALA A 15 -0.60 -20.72 18.77
C ALA A 15 -1.69 -19.82 18.13
N PRO A 16 -1.91 -18.60 18.62
CA PRO A 16 -2.84 -17.68 17.97
C PRO A 16 -2.29 -17.33 16.60
N SER A 17 -2.99 -17.74 15.56
CA SER A 17 -2.70 -17.34 14.18
C SER A 17 -3.05 -15.86 14.05
N LEU A 18 -2.06 -14.97 14.20
CA LEU A 18 -2.22 -13.57 13.87
C LEU A 18 -2.56 -13.41 12.40
N PRO A 19 -3.49 -12.51 12.03
CA PRO A 19 -3.83 -12.27 10.63
C PRO A 19 -2.68 -11.54 9.93
N ALA A 20 -1.68 -12.29 9.49
CA ALA A 20 -0.49 -11.78 8.80
C ALA A 20 -0.82 -10.94 7.55
N LEU A 21 -1.94 -11.23 6.87
CA LEU A 21 -2.39 -10.50 5.68
C LEU A 21 -2.81 -9.04 5.96
N ALA A 22 -3.46 -8.74 7.08
CA ALA A 22 -3.88 -7.38 7.43
C ALA A 22 -2.67 -6.50 7.82
N ALA A 23 -1.72 -7.05 8.59
CA ALA A 23 -0.46 -6.37 8.92
C ALA A 23 0.37 -6.11 7.66
N SER A 24 0.51 -7.09 6.76
CA SER A 24 1.21 -6.98 5.48
C SER A 24 0.63 -5.87 4.59
N SER A 25 -0.70 -5.74 4.48
CA SER A 25 -1.32 -4.69 3.68
C SER A 25 -1.13 -3.30 4.28
N ALA A 26 -1.14 -3.15 5.60
CA ALA A 26 -0.87 -1.89 6.27
C ALA A 26 0.60 -1.45 6.09
N GLU A 27 1.53 -2.38 6.23
CA GLU A 27 2.95 -2.13 5.98
C GLU A 27 3.21 -1.77 4.52
N GLN A 28 2.56 -2.44 3.57
CA GLN A 28 2.66 -2.13 2.16
C GLN A 28 2.19 -0.70 1.86
N ARG A 29 1.06 -0.28 2.42
CA ARG A 29 0.58 1.11 2.27
C ARG A 29 1.55 2.12 2.89
N ALA A 30 2.15 1.81 4.03
CA ALA A 30 3.14 2.67 4.66
C ALA A 30 4.39 2.83 3.78
N ARG A 31 4.89 1.73 3.18
CA ARG A 31 5.98 1.81 2.20
C ARG A 31 5.58 2.62 0.97
N GLY A 32 4.37 2.45 0.47
CA GLY A 32 3.84 3.22 -0.65
C GLY A 32 3.77 4.72 -0.36
N ALA A 33 3.38 5.12 0.85
CA ALA A 33 3.42 6.52 1.29
C ALA A 33 4.85 7.07 1.29
N GLN A 34 5.82 6.25 1.69
CA GLN A 34 7.24 6.62 1.65
C GLN A 34 7.73 6.77 0.20
N VAL A 35 7.38 5.84 -0.69
CA VAL A 35 7.69 5.95 -2.13
C VAL A 35 7.13 7.25 -2.72
N PHE A 36 5.90 7.61 -2.35
CA PHE A 36 5.26 8.86 -2.75
C PHE A 36 6.08 10.09 -2.35
N ALA A 37 6.50 10.14 -1.09
CA ALA A 37 7.32 11.24 -0.58
C ALA A 37 8.72 11.28 -1.24
N ASP A 38 9.40 10.14 -1.31
CA ASP A 38 10.79 10.04 -1.79
C ASP A 38 10.93 10.39 -3.27
N ASN A 39 9.88 10.20 -4.06
CA ASN A 39 9.89 10.48 -5.50
C ASN A 39 9.26 11.82 -5.89
N GLY A 40 8.96 12.66 -4.92
CA GLY A 40 8.47 14.02 -5.16
C GLY A 40 7.07 14.11 -5.73
N CYS A 41 6.24 13.08 -5.59
CA CYS A 41 4.86 13.09 -6.06
C CYS A 41 4.05 14.22 -5.43
N GLU A 42 4.36 14.57 -4.19
CA GLU A 42 3.74 15.65 -3.44
C GLU A 42 4.06 17.06 -4.00
N HIS A 43 5.06 17.21 -4.84
CA HIS A 43 5.33 18.50 -5.48
C HIS A 43 4.22 18.93 -6.44
N CYS A 44 3.50 17.97 -7.00
CA CYS A 44 2.40 18.21 -7.94
C CYS A 44 1.04 17.79 -7.43
N HIS A 45 0.98 16.78 -6.56
CA HIS A 45 -0.27 16.20 -6.09
C HIS A 45 -0.55 16.51 -4.63
N THR A 46 -1.80 16.79 -4.34
CA THR A 46 -2.32 16.95 -2.98
C THR A 46 -2.94 15.65 -2.49
N ILE A 47 -2.66 15.29 -1.25
CA ILE A 47 -3.41 14.29 -0.48
C ILE A 47 -3.79 14.93 0.86
N ARG A 48 -5.09 14.98 1.16
CA ARG A 48 -5.63 15.56 2.42
C ARG A 48 -5.07 16.94 2.73
N LYS A 49 -5.09 17.82 1.74
CA LYS A 49 -4.61 19.20 1.80
C LYS A 49 -3.09 19.38 1.90
N ASN A 50 -2.33 18.29 1.88
CA ASN A 50 -0.86 18.34 1.86
C ASN A 50 -0.35 18.08 0.45
N GLY A 51 0.48 18.97 -0.07
CA GLY A 51 1.11 18.85 -1.38
C GLY A 51 0.79 19.98 -2.34
N GLY A 52 1.18 19.81 -3.59
CA GLY A 52 1.00 20.78 -4.66
C GLY A 52 -0.31 20.63 -5.42
N ASP A 53 -0.58 21.62 -6.27
CA ASP A 53 -1.82 21.72 -7.04
C ASP A 53 -1.62 21.63 -8.56
N LYS A 54 -0.42 21.31 -9.01
CA LYS A 54 -0.10 21.16 -10.45
C LYS A 54 -0.72 19.93 -11.08
N GLY A 55 -0.95 18.89 -10.28
CA GLY A 55 -1.63 17.68 -10.67
C GLY A 55 -2.96 17.50 -9.94
N PRO A 56 -3.75 16.47 -10.29
CA PRO A 56 -5.00 16.19 -9.59
C PRO A 56 -4.81 15.90 -8.10
N ASP A 57 -5.81 16.28 -7.30
CA ASP A 57 -5.92 15.85 -5.90
C ASP A 57 -6.14 14.33 -5.84
N LEU A 58 -5.27 13.65 -5.14
CA LEU A 58 -5.27 12.19 -5.02
C LEU A 58 -5.94 11.65 -3.75
N SER A 59 -6.54 12.53 -2.93
CA SER A 59 -7.19 12.12 -1.68
C SER A 59 -8.26 11.05 -1.87
N GLY A 60 -8.94 11.06 -3.01
CA GLY A 60 -9.99 10.11 -3.38
C GLY A 60 -9.66 9.25 -4.60
N VAL A 61 -8.40 9.18 -5.03
CA VAL A 61 -8.02 8.51 -6.28
C VAL A 61 -8.41 7.02 -6.29
N GLY A 62 -8.34 6.34 -5.17
CA GLY A 62 -8.72 4.94 -5.04
C GLY A 62 -10.23 4.67 -5.23
N ARG A 63 -11.06 5.70 -5.26
CA ARG A 63 -12.49 5.61 -5.61
C ARG A 63 -12.74 5.76 -7.11
N ARG A 64 -11.83 6.43 -7.82
CA ARG A 64 -11.98 6.76 -9.24
C ARG A 64 -11.26 5.78 -10.17
N LEU A 65 -10.10 5.30 -9.73
CA LEU A 65 -9.22 4.46 -10.54
C LEU A 65 -8.99 3.10 -9.85
N ASN A 66 -8.87 2.06 -10.65
CA ASN A 66 -8.44 0.74 -10.19
C ASN A 66 -6.91 0.64 -10.18
N GLU A 67 -6.39 -0.47 -9.68
CA GLU A 67 -4.94 -0.70 -9.57
C GLU A 67 -4.21 -0.60 -10.90
N ALA A 68 -4.76 -1.21 -11.95
CA ALA A 68 -4.15 -1.21 -13.28
C ALA A 68 -4.09 0.21 -13.86
N GLN A 69 -5.13 1.01 -13.67
CA GLN A 69 -5.18 2.39 -14.13
C GLN A 69 -4.19 3.29 -13.38
N ILE A 70 -4.09 3.15 -12.06
CA ILE A 70 -3.11 3.88 -11.25
C ILE A 70 -1.70 3.49 -11.67
N LYS A 71 -1.42 2.20 -11.79
CA LYS A 71 -0.11 1.69 -12.22
C LYS A 71 0.29 2.22 -13.59
N THR A 72 -0.59 2.16 -14.56
CA THR A 72 -0.35 2.66 -15.91
C THR A 72 -0.02 4.16 -15.91
N GLN A 73 -0.77 4.95 -15.15
CA GLN A 73 -0.53 6.40 -15.05
C GLN A 73 0.85 6.70 -14.44
N ILE A 74 1.24 5.99 -13.40
CA ILE A 74 2.57 6.16 -12.78
C ILE A 74 3.69 5.81 -13.76
N LEU A 75 3.58 4.67 -14.41
CA LEU A 75 4.65 4.17 -15.26
C LEU A 75 4.79 4.95 -16.58
N GLN A 76 3.68 5.36 -17.17
CA GLN A 76 3.66 6.06 -18.46
C GLN A 76 3.69 7.58 -18.34
N GLY A 77 3.25 8.13 -17.20
CA GLY A 77 3.13 9.57 -17.01
C GLY A 77 1.99 10.18 -17.86
N GLY A 78 2.08 11.48 -18.07
CA GLY A 78 1.13 12.27 -18.85
C GLY A 78 1.78 13.55 -19.34
N LYS A 79 0.98 14.54 -19.74
CA LYS A 79 1.50 15.81 -20.32
C LYS A 79 2.54 16.50 -19.46
N THR A 80 2.30 16.57 -18.15
CA THR A 80 3.17 17.24 -17.18
C THR A 80 3.72 16.29 -16.12
N MET A 81 3.15 15.11 -15.99
CA MET A 81 3.63 14.07 -15.08
C MET A 81 4.72 13.24 -15.77
N PRO A 82 5.93 13.17 -15.22
CA PRO A 82 6.98 12.35 -15.80
C PRO A 82 6.63 10.85 -15.71
N PRO A 83 7.13 10.01 -16.64
CA PRO A 83 7.01 8.57 -16.53
C PRO A 83 7.99 8.00 -15.50
N PHE A 84 7.53 7.07 -14.67
CA PHE A 84 8.35 6.48 -13.60
C PHE A 84 8.78 5.03 -13.89
N ALA A 85 8.53 4.51 -15.10
CA ALA A 85 8.87 3.13 -15.44
C ALA A 85 10.35 2.79 -15.22
N GLU A 86 11.25 3.72 -15.53
CA GLU A 86 12.70 3.56 -15.37
C GLU A 86 13.23 4.07 -14.02
N VAL A 87 12.36 4.64 -13.19
CA VAL A 87 12.74 5.25 -11.90
C VAL A 87 12.41 4.32 -10.74
N LEU A 88 11.21 3.73 -10.76
CA LEU A 88 10.71 2.87 -9.68
C LEU A 88 10.97 1.39 -9.97
N GLN A 89 11.41 0.67 -8.95
CA GLN A 89 11.42 -0.79 -8.98
C GLN A 89 9.98 -1.32 -8.94
N LYS A 90 9.80 -2.56 -9.39
CA LYS A 90 8.48 -3.21 -9.38
C LYS A 90 7.83 -3.21 -7.99
N SER A 91 8.59 -3.53 -6.95
CA SER A 91 8.09 -3.52 -5.57
C SER A 91 7.67 -2.13 -5.09
N GLU A 92 8.41 -1.09 -5.45
CA GLU A 92 8.06 0.30 -5.13
C GLU A 92 6.78 0.73 -5.84
N THR A 93 6.63 0.36 -7.11
CA THR A 93 5.41 0.61 -7.87
C THR A 93 4.21 -0.08 -7.25
N ASP A 94 4.35 -1.36 -6.87
CA ASP A 94 3.28 -2.12 -6.24
C ASP A 94 2.88 -1.52 -4.88
N ASP A 95 3.84 -1.09 -4.07
CA ASP A 95 3.61 -0.43 -2.79
C ASP A 95 2.91 0.94 -2.98
N LEU A 96 3.36 1.73 -3.94
CA LEU A 96 2.75 3.02 -4.27
C LEU A 96 1.31 2.87 -4.75
N VAL A 97 1.04 1.89 -5.59
CA VAL A 97 -0.33 1.57 -6.06
C VAL A 97 -1.22 1.18 -4.88
N ALA A 98 -0.73 0.34 -3.96
CA ALA A 98 -1.48 -0.04 -2.77
C ALA A 98 -1.82 1.17 -1.89
N TYR A 99 -0.87 2.08 -1.71
CA TYR A 99 -1.09 3.34 -0.99
C TYR A 99 -2.17 4.19 -1.65
N LEU A 100 -2.04 4.47 -2.94
CA LEU A 100 -2.99 5.31 -3.67
C LEU A 100 -4.38 4.67 -3.76
N ARG A 101 -4.48 3.35 -3.89
CA ARG A 101 -5.76 2.64 -3.80
C ARG A 101 -6.45 2.83 -2.45
N SER A 102 -5.69 3.02 -1.39
CA SER A 102 -6.22 3.28 -0.05
C SER A 102 -6.70 4.73 0.15
N CYS A 103 -6.33 5.65 -0.75
CA CYS A 103 -6.77 7.04 -0.74
C CYS A 103 -8.20 7.13 -1.28
N ARG A 104 -9.19 7.04 -0.38
CA ARG A 104 -10.61 6.90 -0.73
C ARG A 104 -11.50 7.96 -0.11
N ASP A 105 -10.96 9.12 0.17
CA ASP A 105 -11.72 10.23 0.73
C ASP A 105 -12.80 10.69 -0.25
N LYS A 106 -13.97 11.03 0.28
CA LYS A 106 -15.05 11.59 -0.54
C LYS A 106 -14.66 13.01 -0.97
N GLN A 107 -14.76 13.27 -2.25
CA GLN A 107 -14.64 14.63 -2.77
C GLN A 107 -15.83 15.42 -2.24
N LYS A 108 -15.57 16.48 -1.48
CA LYS A 108 -16.62 17.46 -1.16
C LYS A 108 -16.93 18.23 -2.45
N LYS A 109 -18.17 18.13 -2.87
CA LYS A 109 -18.69 18.99 -3.95
C LYS A 109 -18.70 20.43 -3.47
#